data_c5ff1d65337f9fd1dd22ef230ee0a110
#
_entry.id   c5ff1d65337f9fd1dd22ef230ee0a110
#
_cell.length_a   1.000
_cell.length_b   1.000
_cell.length_c   1.000
_cell.angle_alpha   90.00
_cell.angle_beta   90.00
_cell.angle_gamma   90.00
#
_symmetry.space_group_name_H-M   'P 1'
#
loop_
_entity.id
_entity.type
_entity.pdbx_description
1 polymer ?
#
loop_
_entity_poly.entity_id
_entity_poly.type
_entity_poly.pdbx_seq_one_letter_code
_entity_poly.pdbx_strand_id
1 'polypeptide(L)'
;MFVGDRTIENIILVDDYVSLILQKGILKSGKEGHVDAQTFQEFVGRLKQRNSQEIAAALGIPAENTSLLYLSAIMIKHMMKVLGAKTLWAPGVSLCDGIAYEYAEKNKVLSVSHNFEQDILACARDINKRYHSGERSTREREEIALTLYDHLKKVHGLNKRDRLLLQIAAILNECGRYISLTNVGESSYNIVMATEMIGLSHLEREIVANIVKYSTETFEYYE
;
A
#
# COMPACT_ATOMS: atom_id res chain seq x y z
N MET A 1 3.63 18.31 -1.46
CA MET A 1 2.32 17.67 -1.26
C MET A 1 2.23 16.52 -2.26
N PHE A 2 2.02 15.27 -1.82
CA PHE A 2 2.11 14.07 -2.68
C PHE A 2 0.99 13.90 -3.72
N VAL A 3 -0.04 14.72 -3.67
CA VAL A 3 -1.23 14.58 -4.52
C VAL A 3 -1.12 15.35 -5.85
N GLY A 4 -0.15 16.26 -5.98
CA GLY A 4 0.00 17.14 -7.15
C GLY A 4 -1.28 17.93 -7.42
N ASP A 5 -1.61 18.14 -8.70
CA ASP A 5 -2.82 18.86 -9.13
C ASP A 5 -4.10 17.99 -9.17
N ARG A 6 -4.08 16.81 -8.55
CA ARG A 6 -5.22 15.90 -8.53
C ARG A 6 -6.24 16.34 -7.48
N THR A 7 -7.51 16.39 -7.87
CA THR A 7 -8.63 16.61 -6.95
C THR A 7 -9.07 15.27 -6.35
N ILE A 8 -9.01 15.15 -5.03
CA ILE A 8 -9.51 13.98 -4.31
C ILE A 8 -10.92 14.30 -3.82
N GLU A 9 -11.92 13.65 -4.41
CA GLU A 9 -13.32 13.86 -3.99
C GLU A 9 -13.76 12.89 -2.90
N ASN A 10 -13.24 11.66 -2.91
CA ASN A 10 -13.64 10.58 -2.02
C ASN A 10 -12.45 10.00 -1.28
N ILE A 11 -12.64 9.66 -0.02
CA ILE A 11 -11.71 8.88 0.80
C ILE A 11 -12.37 7.55 1.13
N ILE A 12 -11.67 6.44 0.86
CA ILE A 12 -12.08 5.12 1.31
C ILE A 12 -11.34 4.84 2.61
N LEU A 13 -12.08 4.48 3.64
CA LEU A 13 -11.54 4.25 4.98
C LEU A 13 -11.65 2.78 5.37
N VAL A 14 -10.53 2.14 5.61
CA VAL A 14 -10.44 0.84 6.27
C VAL A 14 -9.98 1.12 7.70
N ASP A 15 -10.94 1.17 8.63
CA ASP A 15 -10.73 1.56 10.03
C ASP A 15 -11.78 0.89 10.91
N ASP A 16 -11.36 0.35 12.03
CA ASP A 16 -12.25 -0.39 12.91
C ASP A 16 -13.21 0.55 13.69
N TYR A 17 -12.76 1.72 14.10
CA TYR A 17 -13.54 2.63 14.95
C TYR A 17 -14.65 3.37 14.19
N VAL A 18 -14.33 3.94 13.03
CA VAL A 18 -15.34 4.64 12.22
C VAL A 18 -16.34 3.65 11.63
N SER A 19 -15.89 2.49 11.20
CA SER A 19 -16.75 1.40 10.76
C SER A 19 -17.71 0.97 11.86
N LEU A 20 -17.24 0.82 13.10
CA LEU A 20 -18.06 0.47 14.26
C LEU A 20 -19.10 1.56 14.57
N ILE A 21 -18.72 2.85 14.50
CA ILE A 21 -19.62 3.98 14.69
C ILE A 21 -20.79 3.95 13.68
N LEU A 22 -20.49 3.64 12.43
CA LEU A 22 -21.49 3.53 11.37
C LEU A 22 -22.38 2.30 11.56
N GLN A 23 -21.83 1.14 11.88
CA GLN A 23 -22.57 -0.09 12.15
C GLN A 23 -23.53 0.06 13.33
N LYS A 24 -23.12 0.79 14.37
CA LYS A 24 -23.99 1.07 15.55
C LYS A 24 -25.00 2.20 15.29
N GLY A 25 -25.03 2.80 14.11
CA GLY A 25 -25.96 3.87 13.76
C GLY A 25 -25.74 5.19 14.52
N ILE A 26 -24.59 5.35 15.17
CA ILE A 26 -24.25 6.58 15.93
C ILE A 26 -23.95 7.74 14.98
N LEU A 27 -23.34 7.43 13.84
CA LEU A 27 -23.21 8.33 12.70
C LEU A 27 -24.11 7.83 11.58
N LYS A 28 -25.05 8.66 11.15
CA LYS A 28 -25.91 8.30 10.01
C LYS A 28 -25.10 8.38 8.72
N SER A 29 -25.05 7.28 8.01
CA SER A 29 -24.50 7.23 6.65
C SER A 29 -25.61 7.40 5.62
N GLY A 30 -25.22 7.88 4.44
CA GLY A 30 -26.03 7.76 3.23
C GLY A 30 -26.09 6.31 2.73
N LYS A 31 -26.17 6.13 1.41
CA LYS A 31 -26.10 4.78 0.83
C LYS A 31 -24.76 4.09 1.15
N GLU A 32 -24.80 2.86 1.64
CA GLU A 32 -23.66 1.93 1.73
C GLU A 32 -22.42 2.45 2.50
N GLY A 33 -22.63 3.13 3.62
CA GLY A 33 -21.49 3.59 4.44
C GLY A 33 -20.83 4.89 3.97
N HIS A 34 -21.44 5.61 3.04
CA HIS A 34 -20.96 6.92 2.61
C HIS A 34 -21.40 8.02 3.55
N VAL A 35 -20.48 8.88 3.94
CA VAL A 35 -20.71 10.04 4.81
C VAL A 35 -20.15 11.29 4.15
N ASP A 36 -20.94 12.34 4.04
CA ASP A 36 -20.43 13.62 3.56
C ASP A 36 -19.52 14.32 4.59
N ALA A 37 -18.60 15.14 4.09
CA ALA A 37 -17.59 15.79 4.90
C ALA A 37 -18.20 16.67 6.02
N GLN A 38 -19.32 17.35 5.75
CA GLN A 38 -19.96 18.21 6.73
C GLN A 38 -20.54 17.38 7.87
N THR A 39 -21.31 16.33 7.55
CA THR A 39 -21.89 15.41 8.54
C THR A 39 -20.80 14.77 9.41
N PHE A 40 -19.69 14.38 8.82
CA PHE A 40 -18.56 13.84 9.58
C PHE A 40 -17.90 14.88 10.49
N GLN A 41 -17.73 16.11 10.01
CA GLN A 41 -17.16 17.20 10.82
C GLN A 41 -18.06 17.56 12.01
N GLU A 42 -19.35 17.63 11.80
CA GLU A 42 -20.35 17.87 12.87
C GLU A 42 -20.35 16.74 13.89
N PHE A 43 -20.25 15.49 13.42
CA PHE A 43 -20.11 14.32 14.29
C PHE A 43 -18.87 14.42 15.19
N VAL A 44 -17.71 14.71 14.62
CA VAL A 44 -16.47 14.88 15.40
C VAL A 44 -16.58 16.04 16.41
N GLY A 45 -17.30 17.11 16.02
CA GLY A 45 -17.60 18.22 16.95
C GLY A 45 -18.45 17.79 18.15
N ARG A 46 -19.49 16.99 17.92
CA ARG A 46 -20.35 16.42 18.97
C ARG A 46 -19.62 15.39 19.84
N LEU A 47 -18.74 14.60 19.23
CA LEU A 47 -17.95 13.59 19.94
C LEU A 47 -17.10 14.25 21.05
N LYS A 48 -16.60 15.47 20.81
CA LYS A 48 -15.82 16.26 21.79
C LYS A 48 -16.57 16.63 23.07
N GLN A 49 -17.89 16.66 23.00
CA GLN A 49 -18.72 17.08 24.10
C GLN A 49 -19.28 15.91 24.95
N ARG A 50 -19.04 14.67 24.49
CA ARG A 50 -19.52 13.48 25.19
C ARG A 50 -18.46 12.92 26.14
N ASN A 51 -18.95 12.33 27.23
CA ASN A 51 -18.12 11.60 28.17
C ASN A 51 -17.61 10.29 27.55
N SER A 52 -16.33 9.96 27.81
CA SER A 52 -15.70 8.72 27.34
C SER A 52 -16.48 7.45 27.73
N GLN A 53 -17.06 7.43 28.92
CA GLN A 53 -17.85 6.30 29.40
C GLN A 53 -19.15 6.11 28.61
N GLU A 54 -19.82 7.19 28.24
CA GLU A 54 -21.05 7.14 27.42
C GLU A 54 -20.75 6.65 26.01
N ILE A 55 -19.62 7.08 25.43
CA ILE A 55 -19.17 6.63 24.12
C ILE A 55 -18.82 5.15 24.16
N ALA A 56 -18.06 4.71 25.18
CA ALA A 56 -17.69 3.33 25.38
C ALA A 56 -18.92 2.42 25.50
N ALA A 57 -19.90 2.81 26.30
CA ALA A 57 -21.14 2.06 26.47
C ALA A 57 -21.96 1.99 25.18
N ALA A 58 -22.07 3.08 24.43
CA ALA A 58 -22.81 3.12 23.16
C ALA A 58 -22.19 2.25 22.08
N LEU A 59 -20.86 2.14 22.06
CA LEU A 59 -20.11 1.36 21.07
C LEU A 59 -19.86 -0.08 21.51
N GLY A 60 -19.96 -0.38 22.81
CA GLY A 60 -19.59 -1.68 23.36
C GLY A 60 -18.07 -1.93 23.36
N ILE A 61 -17.27 -0.88 23.54
CA ILE A 61 -15.82 -0.94 23.60
C ILE A 61 -15.32 -0.62 25.03
N PRO A 62 -14.10 -1.05 25.42
CA PRO A 62 -13.47 -0.61 26.65
C PRO A 62 -13.30 0.92 26.69
N ALA A 63 -13.53 1.53 27.86
CA ALA A 63 -13.44 2.99 28.03
C ALA A 63 -12.06 3.55 27.66
N GLU A 64 -11.00 2.77 27.87
CA GLU A 64 -9.63 3.10 27.48
C GLU A 64 -9.43 3.26 25.96
N ASN A 65 -10.24 2.58 25.15
CA ASN A 65 -10.16 2.65 23.68
C ASN A 65 -10.88 3.88 23.11
N THR A 66 -11.63 4.63 23.90
CA THR A 66 -12.30 5.85 23.44
C THR A 66 -11.34 6.96 23.02
N SER A 67 -10.15 6.99 23.62
CA SER A 67 -9.08 7.92 23.22
C SER A 67 -8.57 7.65 21.81
N LEU A 68 -8.42 6.37 21.43
CA LEU A 68 -8.00 5.95 20.09
C LEU A 68 -9.07 6.29 19.04
N LEU A 69 -10.33 6.02 19.33
CA LEU A 69 -11.45 6.41 18.48
C LEU A 69 -11.48 7.93 18.23
N TYR A 70 -11.22 8.70 19.28
CA TYR A 70 -11.20 10.15 19.19
C TYR A 70 -10.05 10.65 18.31
N LEU A 71 -8.86 10.08 18.51
CA LEU A 71 -7.68 10.39 17.71
C LEU A 71 -7.91 10.04 16.24
N SER A 72 -8.41 8.83 15.95
CA SER A 72 -8.77 8.40 14.60
C SER A 72 -9.73 9.38 13.94
N ALA A 73 -10.84 9.73 14.60
CA ALA A 73 -11.82 10.66 14.05
C ALA A 73 -11.24 12.06 13.75
N ILE A 74 -10.34 12.58 14.61
CA ILE A 74 -9.68 13.85 14.38
C ILE A 74 -8.72 13.78 13.19
N MET A 75 -7.94 12.70 13.08
CA MET A 75 -7.01 12.50 11.98
C MET A 75 -7.76 12.44 10.64
N ILE A 76 -8.82 11.65 10.56
CA ILE A 76 -9.65 11.53 9.36
C ILE A 76 -10.24 12.89 8.97
N LYS A 77 -10.81 13.61 9.94
CA LYS A 77 -11.32 14.97 9.72
C LYS A 77 -10.25 15.90 9.15
N HIS A 78 -9.03 15.84 9.68
CA HIS A 78 -7.92 16.66 9.21
C HIS A 78 -7.52 16.27 7.78
N MET A 79 -7.41 14.97 7.49
CA MET A 79 -7.11 14.46 6.15
C MET A 79 -8.16 14.90 5.13
N MET A 80 -9.45 14.76 5.44
CA MET A 80 -10.52 15.23 4.57
C MET A 80 -10.38 16.72 4.25
N LYS A 81 -10.08 17.54 5.26
CA LYS A 81 -9.88 18.98 5.08
C LYS A 81 -8.67 19.31 4.20
N VAL A 82 -7.53 18.66 4.45
CA VAL A 82 -6.28 18.91 3.69
C VAL A 82 -6.40 18.46 2.25
N LEU A 83 -7.09 17.34 1.99
CA LEU A 83 -7.28 16.78 0.66
C LEU A 83 -8.44 17.43 -0.10
N GLY A 84 -9.29 18.20 0.58
CA GLY A 84 -10.51 18.77 -0.01
C GLY A 84 -11.58 17.71 -0.32
N ALA A 85 -11.52 16.55 0.34
CA ALA A 85 -12.42 15.45 0.08
C ALA A 85 -13.85 15.78 0.55
N LYS A 86 -14.83 15.46 -0.29
CA LYS A 86 -16.25 15.74 -0.05
C LYS A 86 -16.95 14.58 0.63
N THR A 87 -16.49 13.36 0.41
CA THR A 87 -17.14 12.15 0.87
C THR A 87 -16.11 11.19 1.51
N LEU A 88 -16.54 10.59 2.61
CA LEU A 88 -15.89 9.47 3.27
C LEU A 88 -16.71 8.21 3.02
N TRP A 89 -16.09 7.16 2.54
CA TRP A 89 -16.71 5.85 2.43
C TRP A 89 -16.00 4.86 3.36
N ALA A 90 -16.74 4.32 4.32
CA ALA A 90 -16.30 3.26 5.21
C ALA A 90 -17.07 1.97 4.85
N PRO A 91 -16.49 1.06 4.05
CA PRO A 91 -17.17 -0.15 3.58
C PRO A 91 -17.42 -1.18 4.69
N GLY A 92 -16.91 -0.93 5.91
CA GLY A 92 -17.08 -1.84 7.04
C GLY A 92 -16.17 -3.07 6.99
N VAL A 93 -15.10 -3.01 6.23
CA VAL A 93 -14.09 -4.06 6.20
C VAL A 93 -12.92 -3.71 7.12
N SER A 94 -12.33 -4.73 7.71
CA SER A 94 -11.20 -4.65 8.63
C SER A 94 -9.95 -5.32 8.04
N LEU A 95 -8.82 -5.15 8.71
CA LEU A 95 -7.60 -5.90 8.39
C LEU A 95 -7.82 -7.42 8.49
N CYS A 96 -8.63 -7.87 9.47
CA CYS A 96 -8.94 -9.28 9.65
C CYS A 96 -9.70 -9.86 8.44
N ASP A 97 -10.61 -9.09 7.83
CA ASP A 97 -11.31 -9.51 6.61
C ASP A 97 -10.34 -9.70 5.45
N GLY A 98 -9.35 -8.83 5.32
CA GLY A 98 -8.28 -8.96 4.32
C GLY A 98 -7.44 -10.24 4.52
N ILE A 99 -7.06 -10.55 5.76
CA ILE A 99 -6.31 -11.77 6.10
C ILE A 99 -7.16 -13.02 5.83
N ALA A 100 -8.44 -13.00 6.22
CA ALA A 100 -9.37 -14.10 5.95
C ALA A 100 -9.56 -14.32 4.45
N TYR A 101 -9.66 -13.24 3.68
CA TYR A 101 -9.76 -13.30 2.23
C TYR A 101 -8.52 -13.94 1.61
N GLU A 102 -7.32 -13.51 2.00
CA GLU A 102 -6.06 -14.10 1.53
C GLU A 102 -5.95 -15.59 1.85
N TYR A 103 -6.36 -15.98 3.06
CA TYR A 103 -6.41 -17.39 3.46
C TYR A 103 -7.38 -18.21 2.59
N ALA A 104 -8.57 -17.69 2.34
CA ALA A 104 -9.58 -18.34 1.51
C ALA A 104 -9.13 -18.47 0.05
N GLU A 105 -8.44 -17.47 -0.48
CA GLU A 105 -7.83 -17.49 -1.81
C GLU A 105 -6.76 -18.58 -1.92
N LYS A 106 -5.80 -18.59 -1.00
CA LYS A 106 -4.72 -19.61 -0.96
C LYS A 106 -5.26 -21.04 -0.88
N ASN A 107 -6.36 -21.24 -0.17
CA ASN A 107 -7.03 -22.53 -0.05
C ASN A 107 -8.05 -22.82 -1.17
N LYS A 108 -8.13 -21.95 -2.20
CA LYS A 108 -9.04 -22.09 -3.35
C LYS A 108 -10.54 -22.16 -2.96
N VAL A 109 -10.90 -21.57 -1.83
CA VAL A 109 -12.29 -21.45 -1.37
C VAL A 109 -13.00 -20.32 -2.14
N LEU A 110 -12.23 -19.30 -2.54
CA LEU A 110 -12.70 -18.18 -3.35
C LEU A 110 -11.99 -18.18 -4.70
N SER A 111 -12.75 -17.88 -5.77
CA SER A 111 -12.14 -17.53 -7.06
C SER A 111 -11.89 -16.02 -7.08
N VAL A 112 -10.62 -15.64 -7.13
CA VAL A 112 -10.22 -14.24 -7.13
C VAL A 112 -10.18 -13.72 -8.57
N SER A 113 -10.86 -12.61 -8.80
CA SER A 113 -10.82 -11.90 -10.09
C SER A 113 -9.71 -10.87 -10.18
N HIS A 114 -9.16 -10.44 -9.02
CA HIS A 114 -8.13 -9.40 -8.94
C HIS A 114 -6.72 -9.98 -8.98
N ASN A 115 -5.83 -9.35 -9.75
CA ASN A 115 -4.45 -9.78 -9.86
C ASN A 115 -3.52 -8.85 -9.06
N PHE A 116 -3.28 -9.18 -7.80
CA PHE A 116 -2.41 -8.42 -6.90
C PHE A 116 -0.96 -8.32 -7.41
N GLU A 117 -0.46 -9.27 -8.20
CA GLU A 117 0.87 -9.18 -8.81
C GLU A 117 0.96 -8.00 -9.76
N GLN A 118 -0.12 -7.69 -10.48
CA GLN A 118 -0.17 -6.51 -11.37
C GLN A 118 -0.14 -5.19 -10.59
N ASP A 119 -0.72 -5.13 -9.39
CA ASP A 119 -0.65 -3.95 -8.54
C ASP A 119 0.78 -3.68 -8.06
N ILE A 120 1.49 -4.75 -7.66
CA ILE A 120 2.90 -4.65 -7.25
C ILE A 120 3.75 -4.14 -8.43
N LEU A 121 3.53 -4.68 -9.63
CA LEU A 121 4.23 -4.25 -10.83
C LEU A 121 3.87 -2.80 -11.23
N ALA A 122 2.62 -2.40 -11.07
CA ALA A 122 2.20 -1.02 -11.29
C ALA A 122 2.90 -0.06 -10.32
N CYS A 123 3.01 -0.44 -9.04
CA CYS A 123 3.76 0.31 -8.05
C CYS A 123 5.24 0.44 -8.43
N ALA A 124 5.88 -0.65 -8.86
CA ALA A 124 7.27 -0.62 -9.33
C ALA A 124 7.46 0.30 -10.54
N ARG A 125 6.54 0.28 -11.51
CA ARG A 125 6.56 1.18 -12.68
C ARG A 125 6.35 2.64 -12.29
N ASP A 126 5.51 2.92 -11.30
CA ASP A 126 5.30 4.28 -10.77
C ASP A 126 6.59 4.82 -10.11
N ILE A 127 7.29 3.97 -9.34
CA ILE A 127 8.60 4.32 -8.76
C ILE A 127 9.59 4.62 -9.89
N ASN A 128 9.71 3.71 -10.87
CA ASN A 128 10.60 3.88 -12.02
C ASN A 128 10.33 5.20 -12.78
N LYS A 129 9.07 5.54 -13.00
CA LYS A 129 8.65 6.79 -13.63
C LYS A 129 9.02 8.02 -12.78
N ARG A 130 8.87 7.95 -11.47
CA ARG A 130 9.23 9.02 -10.53
C ARG A 130 10.71 9.36 -10.60
N TYR A 131 11.56 8.35 -10.78
CA TYR A 131 13.01 8.50 -10.91
C TYR A 131 13.48 8.60 -12.37
N HIS A 132 12.57 8.93 -13.30
CA HIS A 132 12.87 9.23 -14.71
C HIS A 132 13.73 8.18 -15.43
N SER A 133 13.67 6.92 -15.04
CA SER A 133 14.34 5.86 -15.78
C SER A 133 13.65 5.63 -17.14
N GLY A 134 14.44 5.42 -18.20
CA GLY A 134 13.95 5.32 -19.57
C GLY A 134 12.97 4.16 -19.77
N GLU A 135 11.73 4.45 -20.16
CA GLU A 135 10.68 3.44 -20.32
C GLU A 135 11.03 2.34 -21.33
N ARG A 136 11.69 2.69 -22.42
CA ARG A 136 12.07 1.73 -23.47
C ARG A 136 13.13 0.75 -22.99
N SER A 137 14.21 1.25 -22.42
CA SER A 137 15.30 0.41 -21.89
C SER A 137 14.84 -0.47 -20.74
N THR A 138 13.89 0.00 -19.94
CA THR A 138 13.27 -0.77 -18.86
C THR A 138 12.45 -1.94 -19.40
N ARG A 139 11.66 -1.76 -20.45
CA ARG A 139 10.88 -2.84 -21.08
C ARG A 139 11.78 -3.90 -21.70
N GLU A 140 12.78 -3.47 -22.45
CA GLU A 140 13.75 -4.40 -23.08
C GLU A 140 14.50 -5.23 -22.02
N ARG A 141 14.92 -4.62 -20.91
CA ARG A 141 15.56 -5.30 -19.78
C ARG A 141 14.61 -6.28 -19.09
N GLU A 142 13.40 -5.85 -18.83
CA GLU A 142 12.34 -6.70 -18.24
C GLU A 142 12.09 -7.94 -19.10
N GLU A 143 11.94 -7.77 -20.41
CA GLU A 143 11.70 -8.86 -21.36
C GLU A 143 12.87 -9.85 -21.41
N ILE A 144 14.09 -9.35 -21.49
CA ILE A 144 15.33 -10.18 -21.52
C ILE A 144 15.43 -10.97 -20.20
N ALA A 145 15.28 -10.30 -19.06
CA ALA A 145 15.41 -10.94 -17.74
C ALA A 145 14.38 -12.07 -17.56
N LEU A 146 13.13 -11.83 -17.93
CA LEU A 146 12.08 -12.82 -17.81
C LEU A 146 12.27 -13.97 -18.81
N THR A 147 12.71 -13.68 -20.03
CA THR A 147 13.00 -14.70 -21.02
C THR A 147 14.11 -15.64 -20.55
N LEU A 148 15.20 -15.09 -20.02
CA LEU A 148 16.29 -15.87 -19.45
C LEU A 148 15.82 -16.70 -18.26
N TYR A 149 15.05 -16.10 -17.35
CA TYR A 149 14.48 -16.80 -16.19
C TYR A 149 13.67 -18.01 -16.61
N ASP A 150 12.73 -17.82 -17.53
CA ASP A 150 11.81 -18.88 -17.98
C ASP A 150 12.56 -20.01 -18.71
N HIS A 151 13.61 -19.70 -19.50
CA HIS A 151 14.41 -20.70 -20.19
C HIS A 151 15.36 -21.48 -19.25
N LEU A 152 15.87 -20.82 -18.22
CA LEU A 152 16.80 -21.42 -17.26
C LEU A 152 16.12 -22.08 -16.06
N LYS A 153 14.78 -22.21 -16.07
CA LYS A 153 14.00 -22.74 -14.96
C LYS A 153 14.47 -24.09 -14.44
N LYS A 154 14.95 -24.96 -15.34
CA LYS A 154 15.49 -26.28 -14.96
C LYS A 154 16.85 -26.19 -14.25
N VAL A 155 17.58 -25.09 -14.43
CA VAL A 155 18.91 -24.86 -13.85
C VAL A 155 18.79 -24.21 -12.47
N HIS A 156 18.02 -23.12 -12.37
CA HIS A 156 17.93 -22.37 -11.11
C HIS A 156 16.90 -22.93 -10.11
N GLY A 157 15.87 -23.66 -10.57
CA GLY A 157 14.88 -24.28 -9.69
C GLY A 157 13.99 -23.31 -8.90
N LEU A 158 14.06 -22.01 -9.21
CA LEU A 158 13.31 -20.94 -8.53
C LEU A 158 11.83 -20.97 -8.92
N ASN A 159 10.98 -20.34 -8.08
CA ASN A 159 9.52 -20.41 -8.19
C ASN A 159 8.90 -19.15 -8.84
N LYS A 160 7.56 -19.12 -8.96
CA LYS A 160 6.83 -18.01 -9.58
C LYS A 160 7.01 -16.69 -8.83
N ARG A 161 7.14 -16.73 -7.50
CA ARG A 161 7.35 -15.52 -6.69
C ARG A 161 8.73 -14.90 -6.94
N ASP A 162 9.76 -15.74 -7.07
CA ASP A 162 11.12 -15.28 -7.41
C ASP A 162 11.15 -14.62 -8.79
N ARG A 163 10.36 -15.12 -9.75
CA ARG A 163 10.17 -14.49 -11.05
C ARG A 163 9.60 -13.08 -10.96
N LEU A 164 8.63 -12.87 -10.07
CA LEU A 164 8.06 -11.55 -9.82
C LEU A 164 9.11 -10.61 -9.21
N LEU A 165 9.90 -11.07 -8.24
CA LEU A 165 10.97 -10.28 -7.63
C LEU A 165 12.03 -9.86 -8.66
N LEU A 166 12.43 -10.76 -9.56
CA LEU A 166 13.32 -10.45 -10.67
C LEU A 166 12.71 -9.41 -11.62
N GLN A 167 11.42 -9.53 -11.93
CA GLN A 167 10.71 -8.57 -12.77
C GLN A 167 10.71 -7.17 -12.16
N ILE A 168 10.43 -7.06 -10.86
CA ILE A 168 10.48 -5.79 -10.11
C ILE A 168 11.89 -5.22 -10.14
N ALA A 169 12.91 -6.06 -9.90
CA ALA A 169 14.31 -5.63 -9.95
C ALA A 169 14.71 -5.13 -11.34
N ALA A 170 14.27 -5.79 -12.42
CA ALA A 170 14.52 -5.35 -13.79
C ALA A 170 13.89 -3.98 -14.10
N ILE A 171 12.69 -3.72 -13.55
CA ILE A 171 12.00 -2.42 -13.67
C ILE A 171 12.76 -1.33 -12.93
N LEU A 172 13.26 -1.59 -11.74
CA LEU A 172 13.88 -0.60 -10.84
C LEU A 172 15.40 -0.48 -11.00
N ASN A 173 16.00 -1.24 -11.90
CA ASN A 173 17.46 -1.38 -12.04
C ASN A 173 18.22 -0.05 -12.15
N GLU A 174 17.68 0.94 -12.86
CA GLU A 174 18.35 2.22 -13.11
C GLU A 174 17.75 3.40 -12.31
N CYS A 175 16.86 3.16 -11.36
CA CYS A 175 16.22 4.26 -10.62
C CYS A 175 17.23 5.14 -9.85
N GLY A 176 18.37 4.58 -9.46
CA GLY A 176 19.46 5.30 -8.78
C GLY A 176 20.22 6.29 -9.67
N ARG A 177 20.13 6.18 -11.00
CA ARG A 177 20.77 7.13 -11.92
C ARG A 177 20.27 8.56 -11.74
N TYR A 178 19.06 8.73 -11.24
CA TYR A 178 18.49 10.04 -10.91
C TYR A 178 19.28 10.72 -9.78
N ILE A 179 19.88 9.95 -8.87
CA ILE A 179 20.65 10.46 -7.73
C ILE A 179 22.12 10.54 -8.06
N SER A 180 22.71 9.47 -8.64
CA SER A 180 24.13 9.39 -8.94
C SER A 180 24.40 8.60 -10.21
N LEU A 181 25.25 9.13 -11.08
CA LEU A 181 25.72 8.42 -12.28
C LEU A 181 26.92 7.52 -12.00
N THR A 182 27.64 7.76 -10.92
CA THR A 182 28.86 7.02 -10.55
C THR A 182 28.60 5.89 -9.56
N ASN A 183 27.46 5.97 -8.83
CA ASN A 183 27.09 5.00 -7.80
C ASN A 183 25.62 4.59 -7.97
N VAL A 184 25.30 4.05 -9.14
CA VAL A 184 23.91 3.73 -9.52
C VAL A 184 23.37 2.59 -8.69
N GLY A 185 24.16 1.52 -8.48
CA GLY A 185 23.74 0.32 -7.75
C GLY A 185 23.34 0.65 -6.31
N GLU A 186 24.24 1.30 -5.56
CA GLU A 186 23.96 1.69 -4.17
C GLU A 186 22.81 2.67 -4.05
N SER A 187 22.73 3.65 -4.97
CA SER A 187 21.63 4.60 -4.99
C SER A 187 20.28 3.92 -5.27
N SER A 188 20.25 2.95 -6.19
CA SER A 188 19.05 2.16 -6.48
C SER A 188 18.65 1.28 -5.29
N TYR A 189 19.63 0.64 -4.64
CA TYR A 189 19.39 -0.12 -3.40
C TYR A 189 18.70 0.74 -2.35
N ASN A 190 19.24 1.93 -2.07
CA ASN A 190 18.69 2.84 -1.08
C ASN A 190 17.27 3.30 -1.43
N ILE A 191 16.98 3.59 -2.71
CA ILE A 191 15.63 3.93 -3.16
C ILE A 191 14.66 2.77 -2.89
N VAL A 192 15.02 1.54 -3.27
CA VAL A 192 14.18 0.36 -3.10
C VAL A 192 13.91 0.10 -1.62
N MET A 193 14.94 0.18 -0.77
CA MET A 193 14.79 -0.04 0.68
C MET A 193 13.99 1.05 1.38
N ALA A 194 14.12 2.31 0.94
CA ALA A 194 13.38 3.44 1.51
C ALA A 194 11.94 3.56 0.99
N THR A 195 11.58 2.83 -0.07
CA THR A 195 10.24 2.90 -0.66
C THR A 195 9.40 1.70 -0.23
N GLU A 196 8.24 1.96 0.35
CA GLU A 196 7.30 0.88 0.63
C GLU A 196 6.55 0.46 -0.63
N MET A 197 6.61 -0.84 -0.91
CA MET A 197 5.84 -1.48 -1.98
C MET A 197 4.83 -2.44 -1.34
N ILE A 198 3.55 -2.09 -1.44
CA ILE A 198 2.46 -2.94 -0.92
C ILE A 198 2.52 -4.29 -1.63
N GLY A 199 2.42 -5.37 -0.84
CA GLY A 199 2.48 -6.74 -1.35
C GLY A 199 3.88 -7.36 -1.39
N LEU A 200 4.94 -6.63 -0.96
CA LEU A 200 6.26 -7.19 -0.67
C LEU A 200 6.54 -7.19 0.83
N SER A 201 7.04 -8.32 1.33
CA SER A 201 7.63 -8.38 2.66
C SER A 201 8.96 -7.60 2.71
N HIS A 202 9.45 -7.31 3.92
CA HIS A 202 10.74 -6.65 4.10
C HIS A 202 11.88 -7.45 3.46
N LEU A 203 11.90 -8.77 3.64
CA LEU A 203 12.89 -9.66 3.05
C LEU A 203 12.85 -9.66 1.51
N GLU A 204 11.65 -9.71 0.93
CA GLU A 204 11.50 -9.67 -0.53
C GLU A 204 11.98 -8.33 -1.11
N ARG A 205 11.71 -7.23 -0.42
CA ARG A 205 12.21 -5.90 -0.79
C ARG A 205 13.74 -5.84 -0.73
N GLU A 206 14.34 -6.43 0.29
CA GLU A 206 15.79 -6.56 0.42
C GLU A 206 16.41 -7.41 -0.70
N ILE A 207 15.77 -8.53 -1.07
CA ILE A 207 16.18 -9.33 -2.23
C ILE A 207 16.17 -8.49 -3.51
N VAL A 208 15.07 -7.77 -3.78
CA VAL A 208 14.98 -6.88 -4.95
C VAL A 208 16.08 -5.81 -4.92
N ALA A 209 16.30 -5.18 -3.78
CA ALA A 209 17.33 -4.15 -3.62
C ALA A 209 18.73 -4.69 -3.89
N ASN A 210 19.05 -5.89 -3.40
CA ASN A 210 20.33 -6.55 -3.64
C ASN A 210 20.51 -6.96 -5.12
N ILE A 211 19.47 -7.49 -5.77
CA ILE A 211 19.53 -7.79 -7.22
C ILE A 211 19.87 -6.52 -8.00
N VAL A 212 19.22 -5.40 -7.68
CA VAL A 212 19.46 -4.12 -8.35
C VAL A 212 20.89 -3.63 -8.09
N LYS A 213 21.37 -3.67 -6.85
CA LYS A 213 22.72 -3.25 -6.48
C LYS A 213 23.77 -4.05 -7.25
N TYR A 214 23.72 -5.36 -7.13
CA TYR A 214 24.73 -6.26 -7.70
C TYR A 214 24.57 -6.52 -9.20
N SER A 215 23.58 -5.92 -9.84
CA SER A 215 23.52 -5.89 -11.32
C SER A 215 24.61 -5.00 -11.94
N THR A 216 25.14 -4.04 -11.19
CA THR A 216 26.18 -3.09 -11.63
C THR A 216 27.44 -3.13 -10.79
N GLU A 217 27.41 -3.77 -9.63
CA GLU A 217 28.53 -3.89 -8.71
C GLU A 217 29.04 -5.33 -8.63
N THR A 218 30.30 -5.51 -8.23
CA THR A 218 30.86 -6.83 -8.02
C THR A 218 30.24 -7.48 -6.78
N PHE A 219 29.73 -8.69 -6.94
CA PHE A 219 29.22 -9.47 -5.83
C PHE A 219 30.39 -10.09 -5.06
N GLU A 220 30.55 -9.73 -3.79
CA GLU A 220 31.51 -10.35 -2.90
C GLU A 220 30.86 -11.55 -2.21
N TYR A 221 31.41 -12.74 -2.46
CA TYR A 221 31.00 -13.94 -1.73
C TYR A 221 31.54 -13.83 -0.30
N TYR A 222 30.67 -14.00 0.69
CA TYR A 222 31.12 -14.30 2.05
C TYR A 222 31.70 -15.72 2.03
N GLU A 223 33.00 -15.84 2.36
CA GLU A 223 33.63 -17.11 2.66
C GLU A 223 33.19 -17.66 4.02
#